data_a86bd43c571a331f2d21a37e2ca676f2
#
_entry.id   a86bd43c571a331f2d21a37e2ca676f2
#
_cell.length_a   1.000
_cell.length_b   1.000
_cell.length_c   1.000
_cell.angle_alpha   90.00
_cell.angle_beta   90.00
_cell.angle_gamma   90.00
#
_symmetry.space_group_name_H-M   'P 1'
#
loop_
_entity.id
_entity.type
_entity.pdbx_description
1 polymer ?
#
loop_
_entity_poly.entity_id
_entity_poly.type
_entity_poly.pdbx_seq_one_letter_code
_entity_poly.pdbx_strand_id
1 'polypeptide(L)'
;VSIMFMVFAVVFGLIQKKWNLTGWKEFVVGVVFIVASFAVGIKVPIIMGKTQWAAVVFAYIFLAAIMPIWLMKQPRDYMTTIMFVCMIAGAIIGLVIGHPTMELPAFTGFNNEKLGTMFPILFVTVACGAVSGFHSLVSSGTSSKTIANEKDMLKVGYGAMILESVLAVLALCVAGAAAKNGVAAEGTPFQIFSRGVAGFFEKMGVPV
;
A
#
# COMPACT_ATOMS: atom_id res chain seq x y z
N VAL A 1 5.63 -3.81 -14.21
CA VAL A 1 5.11 -4.56 -13.05
C VAL A 1 3.61 -4.32 -12.89
N SER A 2 3.10 -3.09 -12.74
CA SER A 2 1.70 -2.81 -12.41
C SER A 2 0.67 -3.41 -13.40
N ILE A 3 0.91 -3.31 -14.72
CA ILE A 3 0.01 -3.91 -15.71
C ILE A 3 0.00 -5.44 -15.57
N MET A 4 1.17 -6.06 -15.42
CA MET A 4 1.27 -7.51 -15.25
C MET A 4 0.58 -7.97 -13.97
N PHE A 5 0.73 -7.21 -12.90
CA PHE A 5 0.01 -7.47 -11.64
C PHE A 5 -1.51 -7.44 -11.84
N MET A 6 -2.04 -6.47 -12.59
CA MET A 6 -3.48 -6.40 -12.89
C MET A 6 -3.96 -7.58 -13.72
N VAL A 7 -3.21 -7.95 -14.77
CA VAL A 7 -3.55 -9.10 -15.62
C VAL A 7 -3.55 -10.39 -14.81
N PHE A 8 -2.51 -10.60 -14.00
CA PHE A 8 -2.42 -11.78 -13.14
C PHE A 8 -3.48 -11.80 -12.04
N ALA A 9 -3.90 -10.65 -11.52
CA ALA A 9 -5.00 -10.58 -10.58
C ALA A 9 -6.33 -11.05 -11.20
N VAL A 10 -6.61 -10.65 -12.44
CA VAL A 10 -7.81 -11.13 -13.17
C VAL A 10 -7.72 -12.65 -13.41
N VAL A 11 -6.57 -13.14 -13.86
CA VAL A 11 -6.35 -14.59 -14.06
C VAL A 11 -6.53 -15.35 -12.75
N PHE A 12 -5.97 -14.82 -11.66
CA PHE A 12 -6.13 -15.41 -10.32
C PHE A 12 -7.60 -15.46 -9.90
N GLY A 13 -8.38 -14.39 -10.13
CA GLY A 13 -9.81 -14.37 -9.84
C GLY A 13 -10.61 -15.42 -10.62
N LEU A 14 -10.28 -15.62 -11.90
CA LEU A 14 -10.89 -16.67 -12.72
C LEU A 14 -10.56 -18.08 -12.19
N ILE A 15 -9.30 -18.31 -11.81
CA ILE A 15 -8.83 -19.57 -11.25
C ILE A 15 -9.49 -19.84 -9.89
N GLN A 16 -9.55 -18.81 -9.03
CA GLN A 16 -10.21 -18.90 -7.71
C GLN A 16 -11.67 -19.34 -7.84
N LYS A 17 -12.40 -18.74 -8.79
CA LYS A 17 -13.78 -19.09 -9.05
C LYS A 17 -13.94 -20.49 -9.65
N LYS A 18 -13.08 -20.87 -10.61
CA LYS A 18 -13.16 -22.16 -11.29
C LYS A 18 -12.82 -23.35 -10.38
N TRP A 19 -11.84 -23.19 -9.51
CA TRP A 19 -11.31 -24.27 -8.67
C TRP A 19 -11.74 -24.17 -7.21
N ASN A 20 -12.61 -23.20 -6.85
CA ASN A 20 -13.06 -22.94 -5.49
C ASN A 20 -11.90 -22.96 -4.48
N LEU A 21 -10.80 -22.24 -4.84
CA LEU A 21 -9.61 -22.19 -3.99
C LEU A 21 -9.96 -21.49 -2.67
N THR A 22 -9.65 -22.14 -1.56
CA THR A 22 -9.90 -21.60 -0.21
C THR A 22 -8.69 -21.85 0.70
N GLY A 23 -8.45 -20.93 1.64
CA GLY A 23 -7.45 -21.09 2.69
C GLY A 23 -6.02 -21.12 2.16
N TRP A 24 -5.25 -22.14 2.58
CA TRP A 24 -3.83 -22.23 2.26
C TRP A 24 -3.49 -22.33 0.77
N LYS A 25 -4.34 -23.04 0.01
CA LYS A 25 -4.15 -23.19 -1.44
C LYS A 25 -4.27 -21.84 -2.16
N GLU A 26 -5.25 -21.04 -1.77
CA GLU A 26 -5.47 -19.69 -2.27
C GLU A 26 -4.25 -18.80 -1.99
N PHE A 27 -3.72 -18.85 -0.76
CA PHE A 27 -2.54 -18.10 -0.36
C PHE A 27 -1.31 -18.47 -1.21
N VAL A 28 -1.01 -19.75 -1.38
CA VAL A 28 0.15 -20.22 -2.17
C VAL A 28 0.03 -19.77 -3.63
N VAL A 29 -1.14 -19.95 -4.23
CA VAL A 29 -1.38 -19.52 -5.61
C VAL A 29 -1.24 -17.99 -5.72
N GLY A 30 -1.78 -17.22 -4.79
CA GLY A 30 -1.63 -15.77 -4.73
C GLY A 30 -0.16 -15.33 -4.68
N VAL A 31 0.65 -15.97 -3.83
CA VAL A 31 2.10 -15.69 -3.73
C VAL A 31 2.81 -16.02 -5.04
N VAL A 32 2.49 -17.15 -5.68
CA VAL A 32 3.08 -17.53 -6.98
C VAL A 32 2.77 -16.46 -8.04
N PHE A 33 1.52 -15.98 -8.10
CA PHE A 33 1.14 -14.92 -9.04
C PHE A 33 1.82 -13.59 -8.74
N ILE A 34 2.03 -13.25 -7.48
CA ILE A 34 2.79 -12.06 -7.09
C ILE A 34 4.24 -12.17 -7.59
N VAL A 35 4.92 -13.27 -7.28
CA VAL A 35 6.31 -13.50 -7.71
C VAL A 35 6.41 -13.49 -9.24
N ALA A 36 5.48 -14.15 -9.93
CA ALA A 36 5.42 -14.16 -11.40
C ALA A 36 5.24 -12.75 -11.97
N SER A 37 4.36 -11.91 -11.38
CA SER A 37 4.13 -10.54 -11.84
C SER A 37 5.36 -9.65 -11.70
N PHE A 38 6.13 -9.82 -10.63
CA PHE A 38 7.41 -9.13 -10.46
C PHE A 38 8.46 -9.65 -11.44
N ALA A 39 8.63 -10.97 -11.56
CA ALA A 39 9.62 -11.57 -12.45
C ALA A 39 9.40 -11.16 -13.92
N VAL A 40 8.16 -11.22 -14.39
CA VAL A 40 7.81 -10.81 -15.76
C VAL A 40 7.91 -9.30 -15.91
N GLY A 41 7.41 -8.54 -14.95
CA GLY A 41 7.41 -7.07 -15.02
C GLY A 41 8.80 -6.42 -14.99
N ILE A 42 9.78 -7.08 -14.38
CA ILE A 42 11.19 -6.64 -14.39
C ILE A 42 11.84 -6.99 -15.73
N LYS A 43 11.56 -8.19 -16.28
CA LYS A 43 12.17 -8.64 -17.55
C LYS A 43 11.60 -7.91 -18.77
N VAL A 44 10.36 -7.45 -18.72
CA VAL A 44 9.68 -6.78 -19.85
C VAL A 44 9.26 -5.37 -19.41
N PRO A 45 10.19 -4.40 -19.38
CA PRO A 45 9.85 -3.02 -19.07
C PRO A 45 9.05 -2.40 -20.22
N ILE A 46 7.83 -1.97 -19.95
CA ILE A 46 7.00 -1.22 -20.91
C ILE A 46 7.27 0.26 -20.69
N ILE A 47 7.94 0.88 -21.66
CA ILE A 47 8.26 2.31 -21.65
C ILE A 47 7.29 3.02 -22.58
N MET A 48 6.45 3.89 -22.03
CA MET A 48 5.47 4.69 -22.78
C MET A 48 5.50 6.14 -22.31
N GLY A 49 5.09 7.06 -23.17
CA GLY A 49 4.95 8.48 -22.84
C GLY A 49 3.82 8.74 -21.84
N LYS A 50 3.86 9.89 -21.17
CA LYS A 50 2.84 10.28 -20.16
C LYS A 50 1.41 10.22 -20.71
N THR A 51 1.19 10.69 -21.92
CA THR A 51 -0.14 10.70 -22.57
C THR A 51 -0.65 9.29 -22.86
N GLN A 52 0.23 8.40 -23.33
CA GLN A 52 -0.11 7.00 -23.57
C GLN A 52 -0.46 6.28 -22.27
N TRP A 53 0.32 6.52 -21.20
CA TRP A 53 0.02 6.01 -19.88
C TRP A 53 -1.34 6.51 -19.37
N ALA A 54 -1.64 7.79 -19.54
CA ALA A 54 -2.93 8.35 -19.18
C ALA A 54 -4.08 7.64 -19.89
N ALA A 55 -3.98 7.41 -21.21
CA ALA A 55 -4.99 6.70 -21.97
C ALA A 55 -5.20 5.27 -21.47
N VAL A 56 -4.12 4.52 -21.18
CA VAL A 56 -4.18 3.16 -20.63
C VAL A 56 -4.87 3.15 -19.26
N VAL A 57 -4.53 4.11 -18.39
CA VAL A 57 -5.14 4.24 -17.05
C VAL A 57 -6.62 4.57 -17.17
N PHE A 58 -7.03 5.48 -18.04
CA PHE A 58 -8.44 5.81 -18.26
C PHE A 58 -9.22 4.61 -18.80
N ALA A 59 -8.69 3.88 -19.77
CA ALA A 59 -9.30 2.66 -20.28
C ALA A 59 -9.45 1.60 -19.14
N TYR A 60 -8.42 1.44 -18.31
CA TYR A 60 -8.48 0.56 -17.17
C TYR A 60 -9.55 0.98 -16.15
N ILE A 61 -9.63 2.27 -15.80
CA ILE A 61 -10.64 2.78 -14.87
C ILE A 61 -12.05 2.53 -15.41
N PHE A 62 -12.26 2.77 -16.70
CA PHE A 62 -13.55 2.52 -17.35
C PHE A 62 -13.94 1.04 -17.29
N LEU A 63 -13.04 0.15 -17.65
CA LEU A 63 -13.27 -1.30 -17.55
C LEU A 63 -13.51 -1.75 -16.10
N ALA A 64 -12.73 -1.25 -15.16
CA ALA A 64 -12.86 -1.57 -13.75
C ALA A 64 -14.20 -1.11 -13.15
N ALA A 65 -14.75 0.00 -13.65
CA ALA A 65 -16.05 0.51 -13.22
C ALA A 65 -17.24 -0.34 -13.69
N ILE A 66 -17.10 -1.00 -14.85
CA ILE A 66 -18.16 -1.83 -15.45
C ILE A 66 -18.08 -3.28 -14.95
N MET A 67 -16.87 -3.77 -14.67
CA MET A 67 -16.67 -5.17 -14.30
C MET A 67 -17.17 -5.50 -12.88
N PRO A 68 -17.65 -6.73 -12.65
CA PRO A 68 -18.06 -7.17 -11.32
C PRO A 68 -16.88 -7.21 -10.34
N ILE A 69 -17.15 -6.86 -9.08
CA ILE A 69 -16.16 -6.73 -7.99
C ILE A 69 -15.32 -8.01 -7.82
N TRP A 70 -15.94 -9.18 -7.94
CA TRP A 70 -15.28 -10.48 -7.75
C TRP A 70 -14.21 -10.78 -8.82
N LEU A 71 -14.31 -10.20 -10.01
CA LEU A 71 -13.38 -10.49 -11.11
C LEU A 71 -12.11 -9.66 -11.04
N MET A 72 -12.23 -8.39 -10.70
CA MET A 72 -11.13 -7.45 -10.84
C MET A 72 -10.64 -6.93 -9.49
N LYS A 73 -11.57 -6.54 -8.61
CA LYS A 73 -11.22 -5.87 -7.35
C LYS A 73 -10.81 -6.86 -6.26
N GLN A 74 -11.62 -7.88 -6.00
CA GLN A 74 -11.34 -8.85 -4.93
C GLN A 74 -9.98 -9.56 -5.08
N PRO A 75 -9.64 -10.16 -6.24
CA PRO A 75 -8.37 -10.86 -6.39
C PRO A 75 -7.17 -9.92 -6.29
N ARG A 76 -7.29 -8.72 -6.86
CA ARG A 76 -6.26 -7.69 -6.77
C ARG A 76 -6.03 -7.26 -5.31
N ASP A 77 -7.10 -6.98 -4.60
CA ASP A 77 -7.03 -6.52 -3.21
C ASP A 77 -6.47 -7.62 -2.30
N TYR A 78 -6.80 -8.89 -2.56
CA TYR A 78 -6.22 -10.04 -1.85
C TYR A 78 -4.70 -10.12 -2.05
N MET A 79 -4.22 -10.09 -3.30
CA MET A 79 -2.79 -10.09 -3.61
C MET A 79 -2.07 -8.87 -3.01
N THR A 80 -2.70 -7.69 -3.09
CA THR A 80 -2.16 -6.46 -2.50
C THR A 80 -2.08 -6.57 -0.97
N THR A 81 -3.06 -7.19 -0.32
CA THR A 81 -3.05 -7.40 1.13
C THR A 81 -1.89 -8.29 1.56
N ILE A 82 -1.60 -9.37 0.83
CA ILE A 82 -0.44 -10.23 1.09
C ILE A 82 0.86 -9.40 1.04
N MET A 83 1.04 -8.63 -0.03
CA MET A 83 2.21 -7.76 -0.17
C MET A 83 2.30 -6.72 0.96
N PHE A 84 1.18 -6.12 1.31
CA PHE A 84 1.09 -5.09 2.34
C PHE A 84 1.46 -5.63 3.73
N VAL A 85 0.92 -6.79 4.09
CA VAL A 85 1.26 -7.46 5.36
C VAL A 85 2.74 -7.85 5.41
N CYS A 86 3.29 -8.39 4.31
CA CYS A 86 4.72 -8.70 4.22
C CYS A 86 5.58 -7.45 4.34
N MET A 87 5.17 -6.35 3.72
CA MET A 87 5.87 -5.06 3.82
C MET A 87 5.87 -4.53 5.25
N ILE A 88 4.73 -4.52 5.92
CA ILE A 88 4.62 -4.06 7.32
C ILE A 88 5.50 -4.94 8.22
N ALA A 89 5.37 -6.26 8.11
CA ALA A 89 6.16 -7.19 8.92
C ALA A 89 7.67 -6.99 8.69
N GLY A 90 8.09 -6.90 7.42
CA GLY A 90 9.47 -6.63 7.07
C GLY A 90 9.98 -5.28 7.57
N ALA A 91 9.15 -4.22 7.48
CA ALA A 91 9.51 -2.90 7.99
C ALA A 91 9.64 -2.88 9.52
N ILE A 92 8.77 -3.59 10.25
CA ILE A 92 8.87 -3.73 11.72
C ILE A 92 10.16 -4.46 12.08
N ILE A 93 10.43 -5.61 11.45
CA ILE A 93 11.64 -6.40 11.70
C ILE A 93 12.88 -5.57 11.37
N GLY A 94 12.88 -4.89 10.22
CA GLY A 94 13.98 -4.02 9.81
C GLY A 94 14.21 -2.84 10.75
N LEU A 95 13.15 -2.26 11.31
CA LEU A 95 13.23 -1.20 12.32
C LEU A 95 13.88 -1.71 13.61
N VAL A 96 13.45 -2.90 14.06
CA VAL A 96 13.98 -3.52 15.30
C VAL A 96 15.45 -3.94 15.13
N ILE A 97 15.82 -4.52 14.00
CA ILE A 97 17.21 -4.94 13.73
C ILE A 97 18.10 -3.75 13.40
N GLY A 98 17.59 -2.82 12.59
CA GLY A 98 18.37 -1.69 12.08
C GLY A 98 18.64 -0.58 13.10
N HIS A 99 17.87 -0.51 14.19
CA HIS A 99 17.92 0.55 15.21
C HIS A 99 18.23 1.94 14.64
N PRO A 100 17.46 2.43 13.64
CA PRO A 100 17.76 3.69 13.00
C PRO A 100 17.57 4.84 14.00
N THR A 101 18.52 5.76 14.00
CA THR A 101 18.40 7.00 14.78
C THR A 101 17.47 7.98 14.06
N MET A 102 16.59 8.63 14.82
CA MET A 102 15.74 9.69 14.30
C MET A 102 16.55 11.01 14.26
N GLU A 103 16.84 11.49 13.07
CA GLU A 103 17.62 12.72 12.88
C GLU A 103 16.75 13.96 12.70
N LEU A 104 15.44 13.81 12.56
CA LEU A 104 14.52 14.95 12.52
C LEU A 104 14.31 15.53 13.91
N PRO A 105 14.38 16.86 14.08
CA PRO A 105 14.03 17.51 15.33
C PRO A 105 12.54 17.32 15.62
N ALA A 106 12.19 17.18 16.89
CA ALA A 106 10.80 16.95 17.33
C ALA A 106 9.87 18.12 16.94
N PHE A 107 10.41 19.32 16.87
CA PHE A 107 9.66 20.51 16.47
C PHE A 107 10.56 21.46 15.67
N THR A 108 10.10 21.89 14.50
CA THR A 108 10.83 22.78 13.60
C THR A 108 10.22 24.18 13.50
N GLY A 109 9.04 24.42 14.05
CA GLY A 109 8.33 25.69 13.98
C GLY A 109 6.89 25.56 13.53
N PHE A 110 6.18 26.67 13.54
CA PHE A 110 4.76 26.74 13.11
C PHE A 110 4.60 26.96 11.60
N ASN A 111 5.67 27.34 10.91
CA ASN A 111 5.64 27.59 9.47
C ASN A 111 6.64 26.68 8.76
N ASN A 112 6.18 26.07 7.68
CA ASN A 112 7.02 25.31 6.76
C ASN A 112 7.07 26.05 5.42
N GLU A 113 8.28 26.28 4.88
CA GLU A 113 8.45 27.02 3.62
C GLU A 113 7.74 26.38 2.43
N LYS A 114 7.61 25.04 2.42
CA LYS A 114 6.98 24.29 1.32
C LYS A 114 5.49 24.03 1.52
N LEU A 115 5.03 23.86 2.76
CA LEU A 115 3.67 23.44 3.08
C LEU A 115 2.82 24.56 3.68
N GLY A 116 3.43 25.69 4.07
CA GLY A 116 2.75 26.81 4.72
C GLY A 116 2.64 26.67 6.23
N THR A 117 1.62 27.27 6.80
CA THR A 117 1.40 27.28 8.27
C THR A 117 0.91 25.94 8.78
N MET A 118 1.37 25.54 9.97
CA MET A 118 0.94 24.31 10.63
C MET A 118 -0.60 24.25 10.76
N PHE A 119 -1.22 25.34 11.13
CA PHE A 119 -2.68 25.45 11.14
C PHE A 119 -3.15 26.21 9.88
N PRO A 120 -4.14 25.72 9.11
CA PRO A 120 -4.91 24.48 9.30
C PRO A 120 -4.33 23.23 8.62
N ILE A 121 -3.25 23.35 7.84
CA ILE A 121 -2.80 22.34 6.87
C ILE A 121 -2.48 21.00 7.55
N LEU A 122 -1.68 21.00 8.61
CA LEU A 122 -1.33 19.77 9.34
C LEU A 122 -2.59 19.10 9.90
N PHE A 123 -3.50 19.86 10.48
CA PHE A 123 -4.72 19.32 11.09
C PHE A 123 -5.66 18.71 10.03
N VAL A 124 -5.79 19.35 8.87
CA VAL A 124 -6.56 18.79 7.74
C VAL A 124 -5.93 17.48 7.24
N THR A 125 -4.60 17.44 7.14
CA THR A 125 -3.87 16.24 6.69
C THR A 125 -4.01 15.09 7.68
N VAL A 126 -3.91 15.35 8.98
CA VAL A 126 -4.09 14.35 10.04
C VAL A 126 -5.56 13.90 10.11
N ALA A 127 -6.52 14.82 9.95
CA ALA A 127 -7.93 14.50 9.93
C ALA A 127 -8.31 13.56 8.77
N CYS A 128 -7.59 13.61 7.66
CA CYS A 128 -7.78 12.68 6.54
C CYS A 128 -7.62 11.21 6.98
N GLY A 129 -6.65 10.88 7.84
CA GLY A 129 -6.50 9.55 8.40
C GLY A 129 -7.57 9.18 9.44
N ALA A 130 -8.02 10.16 10.24
CA ALA A 130 -8.97 9.90 11.34
C ALA A 130 -10.44 9.88 10.88
N VAL A 131 -10.84 10.75 9.95
CA VAL A 131 -12.23 11.00 9.53
C VAL A 131 -12.36 11.01 8.00
N SER A 132 -11.59 10.19 7.31
CA SER A 132 -11.56 10.15 5.84
C SER A 132 -12.94 9.84 5.25
N GLY A 133 -13.39 10.69 4.32
CA GLY A 133 -14.60 10.42 3.53
C GLY A 133 -14.49 9.14 2.71
N PHE A 134 -13.26 8.70 2.40
CA PHE A 134 -13.02 7.43 1.71
C PHE A 134 -13.35 6.22 2.60
N HIS A 135 -13.10 6.27 3.90
CA HIS A 135 -13.53 5.23 4.85
C HIS A 135 -15.06 5.03 4.80
N SER A 136 -15.81 6.12 4.74
CA SER A 136 -17.26 6.07 4.58
C SER A 136 -17.69 5.41 3.27
N LEU A 137 -17.04 5.74 2.15
CA LEU A 137 -17.30 5.14 0.85
C LEU A 137 -16.98 3.64 0.83
N VAL A 138 -15.85 3.23 1.40
CA VAL A 138 -15.45 1.81 1.45
C VAL A 138 -16.37 1.02 2.38
N SER A 139 -16.73 1.56 3.53
CA SER A 139 -17.61 0.86 4.48
C SER A 139 -19.00 0.61 3.88
N SER A 140 -19.63 1.62 3.27
CA SER A 140 -20.96 1.51 2.69
C SER A 140 -20.98 0.85 1.30
N GLY A 141 -19.97 1.09 0.47
CA GLY A 141 -19.95 0.66 -0.93
C GLY A 141 -19.33 -0.71 -1.18
N THR A 142 -18.37 -1.13 -0.35
CA THR A 142 -17.60 -2.36 -0.57
C THR A 142 -17.68 -3.31 0.61
N SER A 143 -17.26 -2.89 1.81
CA SER A 143 -17.14 -3.77 2.98
C SER A 143 -18.51 -4.34 3.40
N SER A 144 -19.54 -3.50 3.43
CA SER A 144 -20.91 -3.94 3.76
C SER A 144 -21.46 -5.01 2.80
N LYS A 145 -20.98 -5.04 1.56
CA LYS A 145 -21.40 -5.99 0.53
C LYS A 145 -20.57 -7.27 0.48
N THR A 146 -19.41 -7.27 1.11
CA THR A 146 -18.44 -8.38 1.03
C THR A 146 -18.29 -9.14 2.35
N ILE A 147 -18.69 -8.56 3.47
CA ILE A 147 -18.68 -9.22 4.77
C ILE A 147 -19.74 -10.32 4.78
N ALA A 148 -19.31 -11.57 5.02
CA ALA A 148 -20.20 -12.73 5.05
C ALA A 148 -20.94 -12.90 6.39
N ASN A 149 -20.37 -12.41 7.50
CA ASN A 149 -20.93 -12.56 8.84
C ASN A 149 -20.81 -11.24 9.62
N GLU A 150 -21.90 -10.85 10.28
CA GLU A 150 -21.94 -9.64 11.11
C GLU A 150 -20.91 -9.64 12.25
N LYS A 151 -20.57 -10.81 12.80
CA LYS A 151 -19.55 -10.96 13.85
C LYS A 151 -18.15 -10.55 13.40
N ASP A 152 -17.90 -10.53 12.10
CA ASP A 152 -16.61 -10.13 11.54
C ASP A 152 -16.50 -8.62 11.28
N MET A 153 -17.61 -7.89 11.41
CA MET A 153 -17.63 -6.43 11.19
C MET A 153 -16.63 -5.70 12.10
N LEU A 154 -16.57 -6.07 13.37
CA LEU A 154 -15.63 -5.47 14.32
C LEU A 154 -14.17 -5.77 13.94
N LYS A 155 -13.89 -7.01 13.56
CA LYS A 155 -12.53 -7.41 13.14
C LYS A 155 -12.09 -6.67 11.88
N VAL A 156 -12.98 -6.56 10.89
CA VAL A 156 -12.69 -5.88 9.63
C VAL A 156 -12.54 -4.37 9.85
N GLY A 157 -13.49 -3.72 10.52
CA GLY A 157 -13.46 -2.27 10.72
C GLY A 157 -12.34 -1.84 11.66
N TYR A 158 -12.36 -2.34 12.90
CA TYR A 158 -11.40 -1.95 13.92
C TYR A 158 -10.01 -2.51 13.65
N GLY A 159 -9.91 -3.74 13.15
CA GLY A 159 -8.62 -4.33 12.77
C GLY A 159 -7.92 -3.56 11.65
N ALA A 160 -8.66 -3.07 10.65
CA ALA A 160 -8.10 -2.24 9.60
C ALA A 160 -7.57 -0.90 10.15
N MET A 161 -8.29 -0.26 11.07
CA MET A 161 -7.84 0.99 11.71
C MET A 161 -6.57 0.80 12.55
N ILE A 162 -6.43 -0.33 13.24
CA ILE A 162 -5.18 -0.65 13.96
C ILE A 162 -4.02 -0.82 13.00
N LEU A 163 -4.21 -1.56 11.88
CA LEU A 163 -3.17 -1.73 10.86
C LEU A 163 -2.76 -0.39 10.23
N GLU A 164 -3.71 0.48 9.98
CA GLU A 164 -3.45 1.83 9.48
C GLU A 164 -2.63 2.66 10.49
N SER A 165 -2.96 2.57 11.77
CA SER A 165 -2.20 3.23 12.84
C SER A 165 -0.76 2.70 12.93
N VAL A 166 -0.55 1.40 12.83
CA VAL A 166 0.79 0.79 12.79
C VAL A 166 1.57 1.29 11.58
N LEU A 167 0.93 1.36 10.40
CA LEU A 167 1.56 1.88 9.20
C LEU A 167 1.94 3.36 9.37
N ALA A 168 1.09 4.17 9.99
CA ALA A 168 1.37 5.58 10.25
C ALA A 168 2.60 5.77 11.15
N VAL A 169 2.72 4.97 12.21
CA VAL A 169 3.90 4.97 13.10
C VAL A 169 5.15 4.54 12.33
N LEU A 170 5.06 3.47 11.53
CA LEU A 170 6.17 3.04 10.66
C LEU A 170 6.60 4.13 9.68
N ALA A 171 5.64 4.80 9.05
CA ALA A 171 5.93 5.89 8.13
C ALA A 171 6.65 7.07 8.82
N LEU A 172 6.26 7.38 10.04
CA LEU A 172 6.93 8.40 10.86
C LEU A 172 8.37 7.99 11.19
N CYS A 173 8.58 6.74 11.62
CA CYS A 173 9.92 6.21 11.91
C CYS A 173 10.79 6.19 10.65
N VAL A 174 10.25 5.77 9.52
CA VAL A 174 10.97 5.75 8.23
C VAL A 174 11.34 7.16 7.79
N ALA A 175 10.40 8.11 7.87
CA ALA A 175 10.67 9.50 7.51
C ALA A 175 11.72 10.14 8.42
N GLY A 176 11.66 9.86 9.73
CA GLY A 176 12.64 10.33 10.69
C GLY A 176 14.03 9.75 10.48
N ALA A 177 14.11 8.47 10.12
CA ALA A 177 15.37 7.78 9.81
C ALA A 177 15.96 8.13 8.44
N ALA A 178 15.14 8.53 7.49
CA ALA A 178 15.58 8.94 6.15
C ALA A 178 16.13 10.38 6.11
N ALA A 179 15.91 11.15 7.16
CA ALA A 179 16.45 12.51 7.29
C ALA A 179 17.98 12.48 7.42
N LYS A 180 18.63 13.55 6.99
CA LYS A 180 20.07 13.76 7.16
C LYS A 180 20.31 15.16 7.74
N ASN A 181 21.11 15.23 8.80
CA ASN A 181 21.49 16.49 9.45
C ASN A 181 20.30 17.40 9.83
N GLY A 182 19.20 16.80 10.28
CA GLY A 182 18.00 17.55 10.67
C GLY A 182 17.11 18.02 9.50
N VAL A 183 17.47 17.68 8.26
CA VAL A 183 16.70 18.04 7.07
C VAL A 183 15.92 16.82 6.56
N ALA A 184 14.64 17.02 6.27
CA ALA A 184 13.79 15.97 5.70
C ALA A 184 14.34 15.50 4.33
N ALA A 185 14.25 14.20 4.07
CA ALA A 185 14.68 13.62 2.80
C ALA A 185 13.92 14.25 1.61
N GLU A 186 14.61 14.47 0.50
CA GLU A 186 14.00 14.99 -0.72
C GLU A 186 13.24 13.90 -1.49
N GLY A 187 12.08 14.26 -2.00
CA GLY A 187 11.23 13.39 -2.81
C GLY A 187 9.76 13.44 -2.40
N THR A 188 8.95 12.63 -3.10
CA THR A 188 7.56 12.44 -2.70
C THR A 188 7.48 11.55 -1.45
N PRO A 189 6.42 11.68 -0.62
CA PRO A 189 6.24 10.83 0.57
C PRO A 189 6.38 9.32 0.26
N PHE A 190 5.85 8.87 -0.89
CA PHE A 190 5.98 7.48 -1.33
C PHE A 190 7.43 7.08 -1.64
N GLN A 191 8.21 7.97 -2.24
CA GLN A 191 9.62 7.71 -2.53
C GLN A 191 10.45 7.65 -1.25
N ILE A 192 10.19 8.54 -0.30
CA ILE A 192 10.87 8.55 1.00
C ILE A 192 10.56 7.25 1.75
N PHE A 193 9.29 6.88 1.80
CA PHE A 193 8.86 5.65 2.46
C PHE A 193 9.47 4.40 1.79
N SER A 194 9.37 4.29 0.47
CA SER A 194 9.90 3.11 -0.24
C SER A 194 11.41 2.96 -0.09
N ARG A 195 12.16 4.06 -0.21
CA ARG A 195 13.62 4.05 0.00
C ARG A 195 14.01 3.71 1.43
N GLY A 196 13.27 4.23 2.41
CA GLY A 196 13.54 3.95 3.81
C GLY A 196 13.26 2.49 4.17
N VAL A 197 12.15 1.93 3.71
CA VAL A 197 11.85 0.50 3.88
C VAL A 197 12.88 -0.37 3.14
N ALA A 198 13.26 -0.01 1.92
CA ALA A 198 14.33 -0.68 1.17
C ALA A 198 15.65 -0.68 1.96
N GLY A 199 16.04 0.46 2.54
CA GLY A 199 17.24 0.54 3.39
C GLY A 199 17.15 -0.32 4.65
N PHE A 200 15.97 -0.59 5.18
CA PHE A 200 15.81 -1.54 6.28
C PHE A 200 16.02 -2.98 5.82
N PHE A 201 15.52 -3.36 4.64
CA PHE A 201 15.75 -4.67 4.06
C PHE A 201 17.23 -4.89 3.71
N GLU A 202 17.90 -3.85 3.19
CA GLU A 202 19.34 -3.92 2.89
C GLU A 202 20.17 -4.21 4.15
N LYS A 203 19.84 -3.56 5.29
CA LYS A 203 20.47 -3.85 6.58
C LYS A 203 20.22 -5.27 7.08
N MET A 204 19.12 -5.89 6.65
CA MET A 204 18.82 -7.30 6.93
C MET A 204 19.55 -8.27 5.98
N GLY A 205 20.36 -7.76 5.04
CA GLY A 205 21.07 -8.57 4.06
C GLY A 205 20.25 -9.02 2.85
N VAL A 206 19.07 -8.41 2.65
CA VAL A 206 18.26 -8.64 1.45
C VAL A 206 18.72 -7.66 0.38
N PRO A 207 19.22 -8.12 -0.79
CA PRO A 207 19.59 -7.21 -1.88
C PRO A 207 18.32 -6.55 -2.43
N VAL A 208 18.30 -5.22 -2.45
CA VAL A 208 17.15 -4.40 -2.90
C VAL A 208 17.46 -3.70 -4.22
#